data_1f06f4158c212855a8811721328131e4
#
_entry.id   1f06f4158c212855a8811721328131e4
#
_cell.length_a   1.000
_cell.length_b   1.000
_cell.length_c   1.000
_cell.angle_alpha   90.00
_cell.angle_beta   90.00
_cell.angle_gamma   90.00
#
_symmetry.space_group_name_H-M   'P 1'
#
loop_
_entity.id
_entity.type
_entity.pdbx_description
1 polymer ?
#
loop_
_entity_poly.entity_id
_entity_poly.type
_entity_poly.pdbx_seq_one_letter_code
_entity_poly.pdbx_strand_id
1 'polypeptide(L)'
;DFNFLLYQSDYRNFNWQNNNTFEKVQTQSIKFGFDSKNFGQLQTEYSAVDNYSYFASTATEEEIGLGQETAFVRPFQESGTINHLKVKYEKELRYRKWALMNTVMYQEVTQDNQVLNLPQVVTRNTLYFSSDVFKKAMFIQTGITFKYFTSYNMNAYHPLLGEFFIQNNEEFGGYPLLDFFINAKVRQTRIYLKAEHLNSMFSEPNYYSAPNYPYRDFVIRFGLVWNFFS
;
A
#
# COMPACT_ATOMS: atom_id res chain seq x y z
N ASP A 1 -5.05 19.45 -11.43
CA ASP A 1 -6.26 18.70 -11.82
C ASP A 1 -7.30 18.79 -10.73
N PHE A 2 -8.55 18.99 -11.13
CA PHE A 2 -9.72 18.90 -10.26
C PHE A 2 -10.56 17.69 -10.68
N ASN A 3 -10.93 16.83 -9.72
CA ASN A 3 -11.77 15.66 -9.98
C ASN A 3 -12.98 15.66 -9.06
N PHE A 4 -14.11 15.24 -9.63
CA PHE A 4 -15.36 15.01 -8.93
C PHE A 4 -15.84 13.60 -9.24
N LEU A 5 -16.15 12.81 -8.21
CA LEU A 5 -16.70 11.47 -8.33
C LEU A 5 -17.96 11.37 -7.46
N LEU A 6 -19.01 10.82 -8.05
CA LEU A 6 -20.27 10.53 -7.36
C LEU A 6 -20.71 9.11 -7.71
N TYR A 7 -20.96 8.28 -6.72
CA TYR A 7 -21.41 6.91 -6.92
C TYR A 7 -22.32 6.43 -5.80
N GLN A 8 -23.14 5.42 -6.10
CA GLN A 8 -23.98 4.73 -5.15
C GLN A 8 -23.25 3.51 -4.59
N SER A 9 -23.27 3.37 -3.26
CA SER A 9 -22.71 2.21 -2.56
C SER A 9 -23.85 1.33 -2.05
N ASP A 10 -24.23 0.31 -2.84
CA ASP A 10 -25.25 -0.66 -2.45
C ASP A 10 -24.62 -2.01 -2.16
N TYR A 11 -24.85 -2.52 -0.96
CA TYR A 11 -24.34 -3.81 -0.49
C TYR A 11 -25.49 -4.72 -0.10
N ARG A 12 -25.36 -6.02 -0.39
CA ARG A 12 -26.38 -7.00 -0.09
C ARG A 12 -25.78 -8.36 0.24
N ASN A 13 -26.27 -8.98 1.30
CA ASN A 13 -26.07 -10.40 1.56
C ASN A 13 -27.35 -11.04 2.16
N PHE A 14 -27.27 -12.28 2.67
CA PHE A 14 -28.42 -12.98 3.25
C PHE A 14 -28.96 -12.33 4.54
N ASN A 15 -28.11 -11.65 5.30
CA ASN A 15 -28.46 -11.14 6.63
C ASN A 15 -28.82 -9.65 6.61
N TRP A 16 -28.34 -8.90 5.62
CA TRP A 16 -28.56 -7.46 5.54
C TRP A 16 -28.51 -6.94 4.09
N GLN A 17 -29.14 -5.82 3.89
CA GLN A 17 -29.06 -5.04 2.65
C GLN A 17 -29.25 -3.55 2.99
N ASN A 18 -28.58 -2.67 2.23
CA ASN A 18 -28.70 -1.23 2.38
C ASN A 18 -29.18 -0.54 1.10
N ASN A 19 -29.82 -1.27 0.20
CA ASN A 19 -30.32 -0.72 -1.07
C ASN A 19 -31.16 0.53 -0.83
N ASN A 20 -30.78 1.64 -1.45
CA ASN A 20 -31.42 2.97 -1.38
C ASN A 20 -31.50 3.59 0.04
N THR A 21 -30.77 3.06 1.02
CA THR A 21 -30.71 3.64 2.37
C THR A 21 -29.46 4.51 2.56
N PHE A 22 -28.42 4.29 1.77
CA PHE A 22 -27.19 5.09 1.79
C PHE A 22 -27.30 6.25 0.82
N GLU A 23 -26.78 7.39 1.26
CA GLU A 23 -26.56 8.54 0.39
C GLU A 23 -25.45 8.27 -0.62
N LYS A 24 -25.43 8.98 -1.73
CA LYS A 24 -24.33 8.84 -2.70
C LYS A 24 -23.02 9.32 -2.11
N VAL A 25 -21.99 8.50 -2.24
CA VAL A 25 -20.64 8.90 -1.88
C VAL A 25 -20.17 9.96 -2.86
N GLN A 26 -19.74 11.10 -2.34
CA GLN A 26 -19.22 12.20 -3.12
C GLN A 26 -17.76 12.43 -2.77
N THR A 27 -16.89 12.44 -3.77
CA THR A 27 -15.48 12.76 -3.61
C THR A 27 -15.11 13.96 -4.47
N GLN A 28 -14.51 14.96 -3.86
CA GLN A 28 -13.91 16.10 -4.52
C GLN A 28 -12.41 16.07 -4.26
N SER A 29 -11.58 16.19 -5.28
CA SER A 29 -10.14 16.21 -5.10
C SER A 29 -9.46 17.23 -6.00
N ILE A 30 -8.43 17.86 -5.44
CA ILE A 30 -7.50 18.74 -6.15
C ILE A 30 -6.13 18.10 -6.11
N LYS A 31 -5.52 17.96 -7.29
CA LYS A 31 -4.17 17.40 -7.45
C LYS A 31 -3.24 18.45 -8.04
N PHE A 32 -2.10 18.58 -7.42
CA PHE A 32 -0.98 19.39 -7.91
C PHE A 32 0.20 18.47 -8.18
N GLY A 33 0.81 18.60 -9.36
CA GLY A 33 2.01 17.86 -9.75
C GLY A 33 3.09 18.82 -10.21
N PHE A 34 4.30 18.62 -9.71
CA PHE A 34 5.50 19.31 -10.14
C PHE A 34 6.57 18.29 -10.51
N ASP A 35 7.11 18.39 -11.72
CA ASP A 35 8.18 17.52 -12.21
C ASP A 35 9.37 18.35 -12.64
N SER A 36 10.55 18.03 -12.12
CA SER A 36 11.79 18.69 -12.47
C SER A 36 12.95 17.71 -12.46
N LYS A 37 13.74 17.72 -13.53
CA LYS A 37 14.95 16.91 -13.63
C LYS A 37 15.91 17.11 -12.44
N ASN A 38 16.00 18.33 -11.92
CA ASN A 38 16.92 18.66 -10.83
C ASN A 38 16.32 18.39 -9.45
N PHE A 39 15.02 18.64 -9.26
CA PHE A 39 14.36 18.55 -7.95
C PHE A 39 13.57 17.26 -7.76
N GLY A 40 13.27 16.51 -8.84
CA GLY A 40 12.45 15.31 -8.79
C GLY A 40 10.98 15.62 -9.01
N GLN A 41 10.11 14.68 -8.61
CA GLN A 41 8.66 14.76 -8.76
C GLN A 41 8.01 14.97 -7.41
N LEU A 42 7.16 15.98 -7.31
CA LEU A 42 6.30 16.25 -6.16
C LEU A 42 4.84 16.14 -6.62
N GLN A 43 4.05 15.36 -5.92
CA GLN A 43 2.61 15.23 -6.14
C GLN A 43 1.91 15.51 -4.82
N THR A 44 0.96 16.42 -4.84
CA THR A 44 0.10 16.73 -3.70
C THR A 44 -1.34 16.53 -4.11
N GLU A 45 -2.12 15.83 -3.27
CA GLU A 45 -3.53 15.62 -3.48
C GLU A 45 -4.26 15.95 -2.17
N TYR A 46 -5.29 16.77 -2.28
CA TYR A 46 -6.24 17.01 -1.22
C TYR A 46 -7.61 16.52 -1.67
N SER A 47 -8.26 15.71 -0.86
CA SER A 47 -9.56 15.12 -1.16
C SER A 47 -10.51 15.34 0.01
N ALA A 48 -11.75 15.69 -0.31
CA ALA A 48 -12.88 15.71 0.62
C ALA A 48 -13.86 14.63 0.18
N VAL A 49 -14.24 13.75 1.10
CA VAL A 49 -15.14 12.63 0.86
C VAL A 49 -16.33 12.74 1.79
N ASP A 50 -17.52 12.91 1.20
CA ASP A 50 -18.79 12.92 1.91
C ASP A 50 -19.46 11.55 1.79
N ASN A 51 -20.17 11.14 2.83
CA ASN A 51 -20.91 9.89 2.88
C ASN A 51 -20.03 8.64 2.63
N TYR A 52 -18.82 8.62 3.17
CA TYR A 52 -17.89 7.51 3.00
C TYR A 52 -18.49 6.21 3.52
N SER A 53 -18.52 5.17 2.68
CA SER A 53 -19.05 3.85 3.02
C SER A 53 -17.94 2.92 3.47
N TYR A 54 -18.15 2.24 4.57
CA TYR A 54 -17.19 1.33 5.18
C TYR A 54 -17.88 0.13 5.82
N PHE A 55 -17.11 -0.92 6.12
CA PHE A 55 -17.58 -2.06 6.89
C PHE A 55 -17.06 -1.97 8.32
N ALA A 56 -17.90 -2.31 9.28
CA ALA A 56 -17.53 -2.43 10.68
C ALA A 56 -18.30 -3.56 11.35
N SER A 57 -17.76 -4.10 12.44
CA SER A 57 -18.44 -5.07 13.27
C SER A 57 -19.34 -4.38 14.29
N THR A 58 -20.50 -4.98 14.56
CA THR A 58 -21.40 -4.61 15.66
C THR A 58 -21.33 -5.60 16.81
N ALA A 59 -20.33 -6.49 16.79
CA ALA A 59 -20.11 -7.45 17.87
C ALA A 59 -19.86 -6.76 19.21
N THR A 60 -20.40 -7.31 20.27
CA THR A 60 -20.13 -6.92 21.64
C THR A 60 -18.73 -7.37 22.07
N GLU A 61 -18.18 -6.81 23.16
CA GLU A 61 -16.87 -7.23 23.69
C GLU A 61 -16.82 -8.73 24.02
N GLU A 62 -17.94 -9.30 24.47
CA GLU A 62 -18.05 -10.75 24.74
C GLU A 62 -17.92 -11.57 23.44
N GLU A 63 -18.63 -11.17 22.39
CA GLU A 63 -18.58 -11.83 21.07
C GLU A 63 -17.21 -11.68 20.41
N ILE A 64 -16.55 -10.54 20.56
CA ILE A 64 -15.16 -10.33 20.14
C ILE A 64 -14.22 -11.28 20.90
N GLY A 65 -14.37 -11.37 22.22
CA GLY A 65 -13.61 -12.29 23.06
C GLY A 65 -13.79 -13.77 22.71
N LEU A 66 -14.95 -14.13 22.14
CA LEU A 66 -15.23 -15.46 21.60
C LEU A 66 -14.76 -15.67 20.15
N GLY A 67 -14.14 -14.66 19.53
CA GLY A 67 -13.69 -14.72 18.14
C GLY A 67 -14.81 -14.68 17.10
N GLN A 68 -15.99 -14.17 17.47
CA GLN A 68 -17.18 -14.11 16.62
C GLN A 68 -17.37 -12.77 15.91
N GLU A 69 -16.41 -11.86 16.03
CA GLU A 69 -16.46 -10.49 15.50
C GLU A 69 -16.89 -10.44 14.01
N THR A 70 -16.37 -11.36 13.20
CA THR A 70 -16.64 -11.40 11.76
C THR A 70 -18.10 -11.72 11.43
N ALA A 71 -18.85 -12.42 12.29
CA ALA A 71 -20.25 -12.75 12.07
C ALA A 71 -21.16 -11.51 12.06
N PHE A 72 -20.72 -10.42 12.67
CA PHE A 72 -21.50 -9.19 12.86
C PHE A 72 -21.04 -8.04 11.96
N VAL A 73 -20.19 -8.31 10.98
CA VAL A 73 -19.70 -7.29 10.04
C VAL A 73 -20.79 -6.90 9.05
N ARG A 74 -21.02 -5.60 8.90
CA ARG A 74 -22.00 -5.02 7.97
C ARG A 74 -21.55 -3.64 7.48
N PRO A 75 -22.13 -3.12 6.38
CA PRO A 75 -21.79 -1.80 5.87
C PRO A 75 -22.41 -0.69 6.71
N PHE A 76 -21.67 0.41 6.81
CA PHE A 76 -22.06 1.68 7.41
C PHE A 76 -21.68 2.83 6.50
N GLN A 77 -22.19 3.99 6.82
CA GLN A 77 -21.86 5.21 6.12
C GLN A 77 -21.52 6.31 7.13
N GLU A 78 -20.38 6.98 6.92
CA GLU A 78 -19.97 8.12 7.72
C GLU A 78 -20.76 9.35 7.30
N SER A 79 -21.30 10.07 8.27
CA SER A 79 -22.06 11.31 8.04
C SER A 79 -21.17 12.56 7.96
N GLY A 80 -19.99 12.49 8.56
CA GLY A 80 -19.00 13.56 8.50
C GLY A 80 -18.18 13.53 7.21
N THR A 81 -17.65 14.68 6.82
CA THR A 81 -16.71 14.79 5.69
C THR A 81 -15.34 14.30 6.11
N ILE A 82 -14.78 13.37 5.38
CA ILE A 82 -13.40 12.92 5.55
C ILE A 82 -12.49 13.75 4.66
N ASN A 83 -11.51 14.42 5.25
CA ASN A 83 -10.50 15.18 4.53
C ASN A 83 -9.19 14.38 4.52
N HIS A 84 -8.61 14.21 3.34
CA HIS A 84 -7.37 13.47 3.15
C HIS A 84 -6.36 14.30 2.38
N LEU A 85 -5.21 14.58 3.01
CA LEU A 85 -4.04 15.18 2.39
C LEU A 85 -3.02 14.10 2.09
N LYS A 86 -2.51 14.06 0.87
CA LYS A 86 -1.43 13.17 0.44
C LYS A 86 -0.35 13.97 -0.27
N VAL A 87 0.88 13.82 0.17
CA VAL A 87 2.07 14.42 -0.43
C VAL A 87 3.06 13.32 -0.76
N LYS A 88 3.42 13.17 -2.02
CA LYS A 88 4.37 12.17 -2.51
C LYS A 88 5.55 12.86 -3.17
N TYR A 89 6.74 12.48 -2.77
CA TYR A 89 7.98 12.95 -3.37
C TYR A 89 8.80 11.78 -3.91
N GLU A 90 9.30 11.93 -5.14
CA GLU A 90 10.13 10.93 -5.81
C GLU A 90 11.38 11.59 -6.40
N LYS A 91 12.54 11.03 -6.09
CA LYS A 91 13.81 11.51 -6.61
C LYS A 91 14.83 10.39 -6.76
N GLU A 92 15.41 10.30 -7.93
CA GLU A 92 16.58 9.48 -8.16
C GLU A 92 17.86 10.35 -8.09
N LEU A 93 18.79 9.96 -7.23
CA LEU A 93 20.12 10.53 -7.11
C LEU A 93 21.12 9.57 -7.75
N ARG A 94 21.90 10.05 -8.73
CA ARG A 94 22.90 9.23 -9.44
C ARG A 94 24.31 9.72 -9.19
N TYR A 95 25.18 8.79 -8.85
CA TYR A 95 26.60 9.03 -8.76
C TYR A 95 27.37 7.90 -9.45
N ARG A 96 27.96 8.19 -10.62
CA ARG A 96 28.65 7.20 -11.46
C ARG A 96 27.75 6.01 -11.81
N LYS A 97 28.08 4.82 -11.30
CA LYS A 97 27.33 3.55 -11.52
C LYS A 97 26.30 3.25 -10.43
N TRP A 98 26.26 4.09 -9.40
CA TRP A 98 25.32 3.96 -8.28
C TRP A 98 24.15 4.92 -8.45
N ALA A 99 22.99 4.47 -8.04
CA ALA A 99 21.81 5.31 -7.95
C ALA A 99 21.03 4.98 -6.68
N LEU A 100 20.44 6.03 -6.09
CA LEU A 100 19.52 5.94 -4.96
C LEU A 100 18.19 6.52 -5.41
N MET A 101 17.19 5.65 -5.60
CA MET A 101 15.81 6.04 -5.88
C MET A 101 15.06 6.16 -4.57
N ASN A 102 14.54 7.35 -4.28
CA ASN A 102 13.76 7.64 -3.10
C ASN A 102 12.32 7.92 -3.49
N THR A 103 11.40 7.27 -2.80
CA THR A 103 9.97 7.57 -2.83
C THR A 103 9.52 7.72 -1.38
N VAL A 104 8.99 8.88 -1.03
CA VAL A 104 8.44 9.16 0.29
C VAL A 104 7.03 9.71 0.10
N MET A 105 6.09 9.17 0.81
CA MET A 105 4.70 9.62 0.85
C MET A 105 4.32 9.94 2.28
N TYR A 106 3.80 11.14 2.50
CA TYR A 106 3.15 11.57 3.72
C TYR A 106 1.66 11.70 3.44
N GLN A 107 0.84 11.26 4.38
CA GLN A 107 -0.60 11.43 4.30
C GLN A 107 -1.20 11.69 5.67
N GLU A 108 -2.28 12.45 5.68
CA GLU A 108 -3.00 12.84 6.87
C GLU A 108 -4.49 12.79 6.59
N VAL A 109 -5.23 12.21 7.53
CA VAL A 109 -6.69 12.09 7.47
C VAL A 109 -7.29 12.88 8.62
N THR A 110 -8.20 13.80 8.30
CA THR A 110 -9.02 14.52 9.29
C THR A 110 -10.45 14.03 9.16
N GLN A 111 -11.00 13.47 10.23
CA GLN A 111 -12.30 12.83 10.29
C GLN A 111 -12.88 12.90 11.70
N ASP A 112 -14.19 12.85 11.84
CA ASP A 112 -14.86 12.87 13.14
C ASP A 112 -14.80 11.49 13.82
N ASN A 113 -15.06 10.44 13.06
CA ASN A 113 -14.92 9.04 13.48
C ASN A 113 -13.75 8.40 12.75
N GLN A 114 -13.01 7.53 13.41
CA GLN A 114 -11.86 6.83 12.81
C GLN A 114 -12.32 5.69 11.89
N VAL A 115 -12.70 6.05 10.68
CA VAL A 115 -13.24 5.11 9.67
C VAL A 115 -12.32 4.91 8.46
N LEU A 116 -11.42 5.85 8.18
CA LEU A 116 -10.37 5.73 7.16
C LEU A 116 -9.01 5.65 7.85
N ASN A 117 -8.46 4.44 7.93
CA ASN A 117 -7.19 4.15 8.59
C ASN A 117 -6.08 4.03 7.54
N LEU A 118 -5.10 4.94 7.58
CA LEU A 118 -3.97 4.98 6.67
C LEU A 118 -2.66 5.21 7.43
N PRO A 119 -1.54 4.61 7.00
CA PRO A 119 -0.24 4.93 7.57
C PRO A 119 0.18 6.35 7.19
N GLN A 120 0.65 7.13 8.16
CA GLN A 120 1.02 8.53 7.97
C GLN A 120 2.21 8.70 7.04
N VAL A 121 3.21 7.84 7.15
CA VAL A 121 4.41 7.86 6.29
C VAL A 121 4.60 6.50 5.63
N VAL A 122 4.81 6.52 4.32
CA VAL A 122 5.20 5.34 3.55
C VAL A 122 6.46 5.70 2.76
N THR A 123 7.50 4.88 2.86
CA THR A 123 8.73 5.11 2.09
C THR A 123 9.24 3.86 1.41
N ARG A 124 9.83 4.06 0.25
CA ARG A 124 10.56 3.04 -0.52
C ARG A 124 11.83 3.64 -1.05
N ASN A 125 12.96 3.13 -0.60
CA ASN A 125 14.29 3.60 -0.99
C ASN A 125 15.05 2.44 -1.61
N THR A 126 15.57 2.63 -2.83
CA THR A 126 16.31 1.59 -3.55
C THR A 126 17.69 2.09 -3.89
N LEU A 127 18.70 1.53 -3.23
CA LEU A 127 20.11 1.74 -3.59
C LEU A 127 20.51 0.65 -4.58
N TYR A 128 20.97 1.03 -5.76
CA TYR A 128 21.37 0.08 -6.76
C TYR A 128 22.61 0.47 -7.54
N PHE A 129 23.31 -0.53 -8.01
CA PHE A 129 24.46 -0.43 -8.91
C PHE A 129 24.05 -0.91 -10.30
N SER A 130 24.50 -0.23 -11.36
CA SER A 130 24.26 -0.66 -12.73
C SER A 130 25.52 -0.49 -13.59
N SER A 131 25.85 -1.51 -14.35
CA SER A 131 27.03 -1.50 -15.23
C SER A 131 26.94 -2.53 -16.33
N ASP A 132 27.59 -2.22 -17.44
CA ASP A 132 27.96 -3.24 -18.43
C ASP A 132 29.14 -4.06 -17.89
N VAL A 133 29.05 -5.37 -18.04
CA VAL A 133 30.07 -6.35 -17.62
C VAL A 133 30.42 -7.28 -18.81
N PHE A 134 31.49 -8.05 -18.68
CA PHE A 134 31.97 -8.99 -19.71
C PHE A 134 32.11 -8.33 -21.11
N LYS A 135 32.86 -7.22 -21.17
CA LYS A 135 33.08 -6.45 -22.40
C LYS A 135 31.78 -6.00 -23.09
N LYS A 136 30.78 -5.59 -22.28
CA LYS A 136 29.42 -5.20 -22.70
C LYS A 136 28.54 -6.35 -23.20
N ALA A 137 28.91 -7.61 -22.98
CA ALA A 137 28.07 -8.75 -23.32
C ALA A 137 26.84 -8.87 -22.43
N MET A 138 26.91 -8.32 -21.21
CA MET A 138 25.80 -8.34 -20.25
C MET A 138 25.70 -6.98 -19.54
N PHE A 139 24.48 -6.45 -19.42
CA PHE A 139 24.17 -5.34 -18.50
C PHE A 139 23.62 -5.93 -17.21
N ILE A 140 24.16 -5.49 -16.07
CA ILE A 140 23.71 -5.90 -14.73
C ILE A 140 23.21 -4.70 -13.94
N GLN A 141 22.12 -4.92 -13.19
CA GLN A 141 21.63 -4.00 -12.19
C GLN A 141 21.33 -4.79 -10.92
N THR A 142 21.93 -4.42 -9.80
CA THR A 142 21.75 -5.09 -8.52
C THR A 142 21.62 -4.08 -7.40
N GLY A 143 20.84 -4.40 -6.37
CA GLY A 143 20.62 -3.45 -5.30
C GLY A 143 19.76 -3.98 -4.17
N ILE A 144 19.55 -3.10 -3.20
CA ILE A 144 18.72 -3.34 -2.02
C ILE A 144 17.58 -2.33 -2.03
N THR A 145 16.38 -2.80 -1.73
CA THR A 145 15.20 -1.96 -1.54
C THR A 145 14.79 -2.03 -0.08
N PHE A 146 14.77 -0.87 0.57
CA PHE A 146 14.19 -0.64 1.88
C PHE A 146 12.76 -0.14 1.70
N LYS A 147 11.80 -0.71 2.44
CA LYS A 147 10.40 -0.28 2.50
C LYS A 147 10.02 -0.13 3.96
N TYR A 148 9.25 0.90 4.25
CA TYR A 148 8.76 1.16 5.59
C TYR A 148 7.44 1.91 5.52
N PHE A 149 6.55 1.65 6.46
CA PHE A 149 5.36 2.44 6.73
C PHE A 149 5.13 2.54 8.24
N THR A 150 4.62 3.68 8.69
CA THR A 150 4.29 3.90 10.10
C THR A 150 3.17 2.95 10.55
N SER A 151 3.17 2.58 11.83
CA SER A 151 2.07 1.81 12.40
C SER A 151 0.75 2.58 12.31
N TYR A 152 -0.33 1.85 12.12
CA TYR A 152 -1.70 2.36 12.06
C TYR A 152 -2.68 1.23 12.35
N ASN A 153 -3.94 1.56 12.65
CA ASN A 153 -5.01 0.57 12.80
C ASN A 153 -5.36 -0.02 11.43
N MET A 154 -4.71 -1.11 11.08
CA MET A 154 -4.92 -1.81 9.82
C MET A 154 -6.27 -2.54 9.85
N ASN A 155 -7.10 -2.31 8.83
CA ASN A 155 -8.40 -2.95 8.73
C ASN A 155 -8.29 -4.47 8.68
N ALA A 156 -9.18 -5.17 9.37
CA ALA A 156 -9.27 -6.62 9.37
C ALA A 156 -9.97 -7.11 8.09
N TYR A 157 -9.60 -8.30 7.62
CA TYR A 157 -10.18 -8.88 6.41
C TYR A 157 -11.29 -9.89 6.72
N HIS A 158 -12.44 -9.77 6.05
CA HIS A 158 -13.54 -10.70 6.14
C HIS A 158 -13.58 -11.61 4.90
N PRO A 159 -13.14 -12.88 4.99
CA PRO A 159 -12.95 -13.73 3.81
C PRO A 159 -14.26 -14.10 3.09
N LEU A 160 -15.40 -14.22 3.80
CA LEU A 160 -16.68 -14.54 3.18
C LEU A 160 -17.31 -13.36 2.44
N LEU A 161 -17.07 -12.14 2.89
CA LEU A 161 -17.52 -10.94 2.20
C LEU A 161 -16.54 -10.50 1.11
N GLY A 162 -15.25 -10.87 1.23
CA GLY A 162 -14.19 -10.37 0.38
C GLY A 162 -13.83 -8.91 0.65
N GLU A 163 -14.22 -8.36 1.81
CA GLU A 163 -14.10 -6.95 2.17
C GLU A 163 -13.24 -6.76 3.42
N PHE A 164 -12.68 -5.58 3.55
CA PHE A 164 -12.01 -5.14 4.77
C PHE A 164 -12.98 -4.40 5.67
N PHE A 165 -12.93 -4.67 6.97
CA PHE A 165 -13.72 -3.95 7.97
C PHE A 165 -12.81 -3.25 8.99
N ILE A 166 -13.34 -2.18 9.59
CA ILE A 166 -12.61 -1.35 10.54
C ILE A 166 -12.39 -2.12 11.84
N GLN A 167 -11.16 -2.09 12.30
CA GLN A 167 -10.78 -2.38 13.67
C GLN A 167 -9.85 -1.26 14.16
N ASN A 168 -10.06 -0.76 15.36
CA ASN A 168 -9.28 0.32 15.96
C ASN A 168 -8.63 -0.11 17.29
N ASN A 169 -8.53 -1.42 17.52
CA ASN A 169 -8.01 -1.99 18.77
C ASN A 169 -6.51 -2.25 18.70
N GLU A 170 -5.99 -2.62 17.53
CA GLU A 170 -4.61 -3.02 17.34
C GLU A 170 -3.97 -2.25 16.19
N GLU A 171 -2.72 -1.83 16.40
CA GLU A 171 -1.89 -1.21 15.36
C GLU A 171 -0.92 -2.21 14.76
N PHE A 172 -0.76 -2.14 13.45
CA PHE A 172 0.19 -2.94 12.67
C PHE A 172 1.08 -2.06 11.82
N GLY A 173 2.28 -2.54 11.51
CA GLY A 173 3.27 -1.78 10.76
C GLY A 173 4.41 -1.31 11.63
N GLY A 174 5.10 -0.23 11.25
CA GLY A 174 6.24 0.28 11.98
C GLY A 174 7.50 -0.58 11.86
N TYR A 175 7.56 -1.51 10.93
CA TYR A 175 8.69 -2.40 10.70
C TYR A 175 9.30 -2.23 9.31
N PRO A 176 10.63 -2.35 9.17
CA PRO A 176 11.28 -2.30 7.88
C PRO A 176 11.13 -3.62 7.11
N LEU A 177 11.05 -3.53 5.78
CA LEU A 177 11.14 -4.65 4.86
C LEU A 177 12.34 -4.44 3.93
N LEU A 178 13.25 -5.40 3.86
CA LEU A 178 14.42 -5.37 3.02
C LEU A 178 14.32 -6.41 1.91
N ASP A 179 14.45 -5.96 0.68
CA ASP A 179 14.54 -6.83 -0.50
C ASP A 179 15.92 -6.65 -1.15
N PHE A 180 16.48 -7.72 -1.70
CA PHE A 180 17.64 -7.70 -2.57
C PHE A 180 17.24 -8.14 -3.99
N PHE A 181 17.86 -7.58 -5.00
CA PHE A 181 17.60 -7.98 -6.38
C PHE A 181 18.84 -7.96 -7.26
N ILE A 182 18.83 -8.83 -8.27
CA ILE A 182 19.77 -8.85 -9.39
C ILE A 182 18.95 -8.94 -10.67
N ASN A 183 19.15 -7.99 -11.57
CA ASN A 183 18.62 -8.02 -12.93
C ASN A 183 19.81 -8.09 -13.90
N ALA A 184 19.75 -9.01 -14.83
CA ALA A 184 20.75 -9.16 -15.88
C ALA A 184 20.07 -9.13 -17.26
N LYS A 185 20.66 -8.39 -18.21
CA LYS A 185 20.24 -8.38 -19.61
C LYS A 185 21.38 -8.88 -20.49
N VAL A 186 21.15 -9.99 -21.19
CA VAL A 186 22.07 -10.57 -22.17
C VAL A 186 21.36 -10.57 -23.52
N ARG A 187 21.77 -9.69 -24.43
CA ARG A 187 21.08 -9.49 -25.73
C ARG A 187 19.58 -9.26 -25.52
N GLN A 188 18.74 -10.17 -26.00
CA GLN A 188 17.27 -10.10 -25.94
C GLN A 188 16.68 -10.74 -24.65
N THR A 189 17.52 -11.40 -23.86
CA THR A 189 17.10 -12.11 -22.66
C THR A 189 17.30 -11.25 -21.43
N ARG A 190 16.28 -11.15 -20.57
CA ARG A 190 16.35 -10.55 -19.25
C ARG A 190 16.15 -11.65 -18.22
N ILE A 191 17.03 -11.69 -17.23
CA ILE A 191 17.00 -12.63 -16.12
C ILE A 191 16.88 -11.79 -14.84
N TYR A 192 16.01 -12.18 -13.93
CA TYR A 192 15.97 -11.56 -12.62
C TYR A 192 16.00 -12.59 -11.50
N LEU A 193 16.64 -12.20 -10.43
CA LEU A 193 16.61 -12.87 -9.14
C LEU A 193 16.20 -11.83 -8.10
N LYS A 194 15.26 -12.15 -7.23
CA LYS A 194 14.82 -11.29 -6.14
C LYS A 194 14.70 -12.10 -4.86
N ALA A 195 15.34 -11.63 -3.80
CA ALA A 195 15.18 -12.11 -2.45
C ALA A 195 14.32 -11.10 -1.68
N GLU A 196 13.08 -11.47 -1.35
CA GLU A 196 12.12 -10.60 -0.68
C GLU A 196 12.12 -10.87 0.81
N HIS A 197 11.96 -9.80 1.61
CA HIS A 197 11.87 -9.85 3.07
C HIS A 197 13.09 -10.50 3.73
N LEU A 198 14.30 -10.09 3.31
CA LEU A 198 15.57 -10.62 3.83
C LEU A 198 15.67 -10.55 5.35
N ASN A 199 15.17 -9.49 5.95
CA ASN A 199 15.28 -9.28 7.38
C ASN A 199 14.40 -10.21 8.22
N SER A 200 13.40 -10.90 7.63
CA SER A 200 12.65 -11.93 8.36
C SER A 200 13.52 -13.11 8.82
N MET A 201 14.69 -13.31 8.19
CA MET A 201 15.64 -14.33 8.60
C MET A 201 16.35 -14.01 9.93
N PHE A 202 16.34 -12.75 10.37
CA PHE A 202 17.14 -12.25 11.50
C PHE A 202 16.29 -11.56 12.57
N SER A 203 14.98 -11.42 12.35
CA SER A 203 14.05 -10.75 13.26
C SER A 203 12.93 -11.69 13.69
N GLU A 204 12.33 -11.41 14.83
CA GLU A 204 11.15 -12.16 15.28
C GLU A 204 10.00 -12.01 14.28
N PRO A 205 9.21 -13.07 14.03
CA PRO A 205 8.13 -13.07 13.06
C PRO A 205 6.90 -12.31 13.60
N ASN A 206 6.95 -10.97 13.55
CA ASN A 206 5.85 -10.10 13.97
C ASN A 206 5.42 -9.17 12.84
N TYR A 207 5.31 -9.71 11.62
CA TYR A 207 4.93 -8.98 10.43
C TYR A 207 3.55 -9.41 9.97
N TYR A 208 2.64 -8.45 9.80
CA TYR A 208 1.26 -8.70 9.38
C TYR A 208 0.90 -7.90 8.13
N SER A 209 0.15 -8.50 7.24
CA SER A 209 -0.46 -7.88 6.07
C SER A 209 -1.90 -7.40 6.33
N ALA A 210 -2.55 -7.98 7.33
CA ALA A 210 -3.80 -7.56 7.97
C ALA A 210 -3.89 -8.28 9.33
N PRO A 211 -4.75 -7.84 10.27
CA PRO A 211 -5.02 -8.59 11.50
C PRO A 211 -5.29 -10.07 11.23
N ASN A 212 -4.60 -10.95 11.94
CA ASN A 212 -4.63 -12.41 11.77
C ASN A 212 -4.08 -12.96 10.44
N TYR A 213 -3.54 -12.10 9.57
CA TYR A 213 -2.91 -12.51 8.32
C TYR A 213 -1.42 -12.16 8.35
N PRO A 214 -0.54 -13.10 8.70
CA PRO A 214 0.91 -12.85 8.72
C PRO A 214 1.41 -12.45 7.33
N TYR A 215 2.35 -11.51 7.32
CA TYR A 215 3.08 -11.20 6.10
C TYR A 215 3.99 -12.39 5.75
N ARG A 216 4.23 -12.60 4.46
CA ARG A 216 5.08 -13.69 4.00
C ARG A 216 6.51 -13.56 4.55
N ASP A 217 7.11 -14.69 4.83
CA ASP A 217 8.51 -14.83 5.21
C ASP A 217 9.46 -14.57 4.03
N PHE A 218 10.74 -14.87 4.22
CA PHE A 218 11.75 -14.82 3.18
C PHE A 218 11.36 -15.66 1.96
N VAL A 219 11.41 -15.05 0.77
CA VAL A 219 11.10 -15.72 -0.50
C VAL A 219 12.12 -15.35 -1.55
N ILE A 220 12.62 -16.35 -2.27
CA ILE A 220 13.43 -16.16 -3.47
C ILE A 220 12.54 -16.31 -4.69
N ARG A 221 12.58 -15.33 -5.57
CA ARG A 221 11.92 -15.35 -6.89
C ARG A 221 12.95 -15.21 -7.99
N PHE A 222 12.80 -15.98 -9.03
CA PHE A 222 13.58 -15.82 -10.25
C PHE A 222 12.67 -15.90 -11.46
N GLY A 223 13.11 -15.30 -12.54
CA GLY A 223 12.39 -15.38 -13.81
C GLY A 223 13.27 -14.99 -14.98
N LEU A 224 12.80 -15.36 -16.15
CA LEU A 224 13.45 -15.12 -17.43
C LEU A 224 12.40 -14.57 -18.40
N VAL A 225 12.75 -13.49 -19.09
CA VAL A 225 11.96 -12.92 -20.18
C VAL A 225 12.81 -12.94 -21.44
N TRP A 226 12.36 -13.64 -22.43
CA TRP A 226 13.02 -13.71 -23.72
C TRP A 226 12.14 -13.06 -24.81
N ASN A 227 12.67 -12.03 -25.45
CA ASN A 227 12.01 -11.36 -26.55
C ASN A 227 12.40 -12.07 -27.84
N PHE A 228 11.48 -12.78 -28.48
CA PHE A 228 11.72 -13.52 -29.71
C PHE A 228 11.75 -12.61 -30.96
N PHE A 229 11.13 -11.43 -30.86
CA PHE A 229 11.08 -10.47 -31.97
C PHE A 229 11.86 -9.21 -31.58
N SER A 230 12.79 -8.82 -32.44
CA SER A 230 13.61 -7.59 -32.35
C SER A 230 13.25 -6.66 -33.50
#